data_639e1a10b07120c7f1745045bf4cf619
#
_entry.id   639e1a10b07120c7f1745045bf4cf619
#
_cell.length_a   1.000
_cell.length_b   1.000
_cell.length_c   1.000
_cell.angle_alpha   90.00
_cell.angle_beta   90.00
_cell.angle_gamma   90.00
#
_symmetry.space_group_name_H-M   'P 1'
#
loop_
_entity.id
_entity.type
_entity.pdbx_description
1 polymer ?
#
loop_
_entity_poly.entity_id
_entity_poly.type
_entity_poly.pdbx_seq_one_letter_code
_entity_poly.pdbx_strand_id
1 'polypeptide(L)'
;RRQRQMCIRDRKVTALQRVGVYVPGGKAVYPSSVLMNVMPAKVAGVEKIVMTTPCNAEGEVYATTLVAAKEAGVDEIYKAGGAQAIAALAYGTESVPKVDKIVGPGNIFVALAKRAVYGHVSIDSIAGPSEVMVLADETANSRYVAADLLSQAEHDEMASAILVTTSEELAEK
;
A
#
# COMPACT_ATOMS: atom_id res chain seq x y z
N ARG A 1 25.26 1.43 14.37
CA ARG A 1 26.42 1.29 13.45
C ARG A 1 26.85 -0.15 13.43
N ARG A 2 26.67 -0.88 12.31
CA ARG A 2 27.26 -2.22 12.14
C ARG A 2 28.76 -2.06 12.04
N GLN A 3 29.48 -2.78 12.88
CA GLN A 3 30.93 -2.85 12.86
C GLN A 3 31.39 -3.43 11.51
N ARG A 4 32.21 -2.69 10.79
CA ARG A 4 32.83 -3.19 9.56
C ARG A 4 33.89 -4.22 9.93
N GLN A 5 33.64 -5.48 9.63
CA GLN A 5 34.72 -6.47 9.56
C GLN A 5 35.40 -6.31 8.21
N MET A 6 36.68 -6.70 8.13
CA MET A 6 37.45 -6.70 6.89
C MET A 6 36.76 -7.54 5.82
N CYS A 7 35.85 -6.93 5.10
CA CYS A 7 35.11 -7.50 3.99
C CYS A 7 35.55 -6.82 2.69
N ILE A 8 35.83 -7.60 1.70
CA ILE A 8 36.12 -7.14 0.34
C ILE A 8 34.88 -6.49 -0.31
N ARG A 9 33.66 -6.68 0.29
CA ARG A 9 32.40 -6.13 -0.19
C ARG A 9 31.68 -5.38 0.92
N ASP A 10 31.50 -4.09 0.72
CA ASP A 10 30.66 -3.23 1.55
C ASP A 10 29.26 -3.08 0.95
N ARG A 11 28.28 -2.81 1.81
CA ARG A 11 26.94 -2.37 1.39
C ARG A 11 26.84 -0.87 1.58
N LYS A 12 26.58 -0.15 0.51
CA LYS A 12 26.20 1.25 0.57
C LYS A 12 24.67 1.33 0.52
N VAL A 13 24.06 1.86 1.56
CA VAL A 13 22.62 2.13 1.60
C VAL A 13 22.41 3.60 1.26
N THR A 14 21.67 3.86 0.19
CA THR A 14 21.32 5.21 -0.26
C THR A 14 19.81 5.29 -0.45
N ALA A 15 19.26 6.49 -0.22
CA ALA A 15 17.85 6.75 -0.54
C ALA A 15 17.62 6.65 -2.05
N LEU A 16 16.38 6.29 -2.41
CA LEU A 16 15.93 6.37 -3.80
C LEU A 16 15.72 7.84 -4.18
N GLN A 17 15.92 8.18 -5.44
CA GLN A 17 15.71 9.54 -5.91
C GLN A 17 14.21 9.85 -6.00
N ARG A 18 13.42 8.93 -6.55
CA ARG A 18 12.01 9.16 -6.79
C ARG A 18 11.15 7.93 -6.51
N VAL A 19 10.09 8.10 -5.72
CA VAL A 19 9.13 7.04 -5.41
C VAL A 19 7.74 7.45 -5.88
N GLY A 20 7.08 6.54 -6.59
CA GLY A 20 5.68 6.65 -6.96
C GLY A 20 4.79 6.00 -5.90
N VAL A 21 3.82 6.73 -5.38
CA VAL A 21 2.84 6.25 -4.41
C VAL A 21 1.49 6.14 -5.10
N TYR A 22 0.97 4.93 -5.22
CA TYR A 22 -0.40 4.71 -5.67
C TYR A 22 -1.34 4.74 -4.46
N VAL A 23 -2.32 5.63 -4.49
CA VAL A 23 -3.37 5.73 -3.46
C VAL A 23 -4.70 5.36 -4.10
N PRO A 24 -5.36 4.29 -3.64
CA PRO A 24 -6.65 3.92 -4.18
C PRO A 24 -7.71 4.98 -3.86
N GLY A 25 -8.67 5.12 -4.75
CA GLY A 25 -9.85 5.95 -4.60
C GLY A 25 -11.05 5.24 -5.24
N GLY A 26 -12.24 5.72 -5.00
CA GLY A 26 -13.48 5.17 -5.54
C GLY A 26 -14.48 4.83 -4.44
N LYS A 27 -14.69 3.56 -4.10
CA LYS A 27 -15.69 3.14 -3.11
C LYS A 27 -15.39 3.65 -1.69
N ALA A 28 -14.13 3.77 -1.33
CA ALA A 28 -13.71 4.26 -0.01
C ALA A 28 -12.49 5.18 -0.13
N VAL A 29 -12.34 6.08 0.83
CA VAL A 29 -11.25 7.05 0.91
C VAL A 29 -10.34 6.69 2.05
N TYR A 30 -9.07 6.44 1.74
CA TYR A 30 -8.10 6.00 2.73
C TYR A 30 -6.94 7.03 2.86
N PRO A 31 -7.12 8.12 3.60
CA PRO A 31 -6.03 9.06 3.87
C PRO A 31 -4.86 8.39 4.61
N SER A 32 -5.15 7.34 5.40
CA SER A 32 -4.14 6.49 6.02
C SER A 32 -3.19 5.84 5.02
N SER A 33 -3.67 5.44 3.84
CA SER A 33 -2.81 4.87 2.78
C SER A 33 -1.77 5.87 2.29
N VAL A 34 -2.09 7.16 2.27
CA VAL A 34 -1.12 8.22 1.98
C VAL A 34 -0.01 8.21 3.02
N LEU A 35 -0.39 8.31 4.30
CA LEU A 35 0.57 8.39 5.41
C LEU A 35 1.44 7.12 5.49
N MET A 36 0.83 5.94 5.38
CA MET A 36 1.53 4.66 5.45
C MET A 36 2.58 4.46 4.35
N ASN A 37 2.42 5.08 3.20
CA ASN A 37 3.37 4.97 2.09
C ASN A 37 4.36 6.14 2.04
N VAL A 38 3.89 7.36 2.30
CA VAL A 38 4.70 8.58 2.16
C VAL A 38 5.66 8.75 3.35
N MET A 39 5.20 8.51 4.58
CA MET A 39 6.03 8.71 5.77
C MET A 39 7.29 7.83 5.78
N PRO A 40 7.22 6.51 5.49
CA PRO A 40 8.43 5.70 5.36
C PRO A 40 9.37 6.18 4.27
N ALA A 41 8.84 6.67 3.14
CA ALA A 41 9.66 7.22 2.06
C ALA A 41 10.40 8.49 2.50
N LYS A 42 9.73 9.40 3.22
CA LYS A 42 10.36 10.60 3.81
C LYS A 42 11.44 10.24 4.83
N VAL A 43 11.16 9.32 5.74
CA VAL A 43 12.13 8.85 6.75
C VAL A 43 13.35 8.18 6.08
N ALA A 44 13.14 7.47 4.97
CA ALA A 44 14.21 6.88 4.18
C ALA A 44 15.04 7.91 3.40
N GLY A 45 14.63 9.18 3.38
CA GLY A 45 15.33 10.26 2.69
C GLY A 45 15.11 10.29 1.18
N VAL A 46 13.96 9.80 0.70
CA VAL A 46 13.59 9.90 -0.71
C VAL A 46 13.48 11.36 -1.11
N GLU A 47 14.14 11.73 -2.20
CA GLU A 47 14.23 13.14 -2.64
C GLU A 47 12.89 13.63 -3.18
N LYS A 48 12.17 12.81 -3.96
CA LYS A 48 10.92 13.18 -4.59
C LYS A 48 9.86 12.10 -4.48
N ILE A 49 8.67 12.47 -4.01
CA ILE A 49 7.52 11.58 -3.87
C ILE A 49 6.41 12.03 -4.80
N VAL A 50 6.06 11.15 -5.74
CA VAL A 50 5.03 11.37 -6.76
C VAL A 50 3.84 10.49 -6.42
N MET A 51 2.68 11.07 -6.21
CA MET A 51 1.45 10.35 -5.89
C MET A 51 0.53 10.28 -7.10
N THR A 52 -0.07 9.11 -7.34
CA THR A 52 -1.19 8.94 -8.27
C THR A 52 -2.42 8.45 -7.52
N THR A 53 -3.56 9.00 -7.83
CA THR A 53 -4.85 8.60 -7.26
C THR A 53 -5.96 8.83 -8.28
N PRO A 54 -6.95 7.92 -8.39
CA PRO A 54 -8.10 8.17 -9.25
C PRO A 54 -8.91 9.36 -8.71
N CYS A 55 -9.58 10.05 -9.62
CA CYS A 55 -10.56 11.10 -9.32
C CYS A 55 -11.99 10.53 -9.40
N ASN A 56 -12.95 11.28 -8.89
CA ASN A 56 -14.38 11.04 -9.06
C ASN A 56 -14.85 11.40 -10.49
N ALA A 57 -16.14 11.30 -10.76
CA ALA A 57 -16.73 11.59 -12.06
C ALA A 57 -16.59 13.09 -12.46
N GLU A 58 -16.48 13.96 -11.48
CA GLU A 58 -16.29 15.41 -11.63
C GLU A 58 -14.81 15.79 -11.85
N GLY A 59 -13.91 14.78 -11.83
CA GLY A 59 -12.47 15.00 -11.98
C GLY A 59 -11.79 15.51 -10.70
N GLU A 60 -12.41 15.33 -9.55
CA GLU A 60 -11.90 15.79 -8.26
C GLU A 60 -11.31 14.65 -7.44
N VAL A 61 -10.28 14.96 -6.67
CA VAL A 61 -9.69 14.07 -5.65
C VAL A 61 -10.29 14.44 -4.30
N TYR A 62 -10.60 13.45 -3.49
CA TYR A 62 -11.15 13.67 -2.15
C TYR A 62 -10.25 14.59 -1.31
N ALA A 63 -10.86 15.59 -0.68
CA ALA A 63 -10.16 16.61 0.10
C ALA A 63 -9.30 16.00 1.23
N THR A 64 -9.78 14.95 1.90
CA THR A 64 -9.05 14.24 2.94
C THR A 64 -7.75 13.60 2.44
N THR A 65 -7.76 13.05 1.21
CA THR A 65 -6.56 12.51 0.55
C THR A 65 -5.56 13.62 0.24
N LEU A 66 -6.05 14.76 -0.27
CA LEU A 66 -5.19 15.91 -0.58
C LEU A 66 -4.57 16.54 0.67
N VAL A 67 -5.35 16.64 1.76
CA VAL A 67 -4.84 17.13 3.05
C VAL A 67 -3.76 16.19 3.57
N ALA A 68 -4.02 14.87 3.59
CA ALA A 68 -3.03 13.89 4.03
C ALA A 68 -1.75 13.94 3.16
N ALA A 69 -1.89 14.09 1.85
CA ALA A 69 -0.75 14.19 0.94
C ALA A 69 0.08 15.45 1.20
N LYS A 70 -0.57 16.59 1.44
CA LYS A 70 0.08 17.85 1.78
C LYS A 70 0.83 17.77 3.10
N GLU A 71 0.17 17.28 4.15
CA GLU A 71 0.77 17.13 5.49
C GLU A 71 1.94 16.14 5.49
N ALA A 72 1.82 15.03 4.74
CA ALA A 72 2.90 14.06 4.58
C ALA A 72 4.06 14.57 3.71
N GLY A 73 3.87 15.65 2.96
CA GLY A 73 4.89 16.25 2.11
C GLY A 73 5.08 15.55 0.77
N VAL A 74 3.99 15.16 0.11
CA VAL A 74 4.00 14.71 -1.29
C VAL A 74 4.38 15.87 -2.20
N ASP A 75 5.27 15.62 -3.15
CA ASP A 75 5.80 16.69 -4.03
C ASP A 75 4.90 16.93 -5.25
N GLU A 76 4.35 15.87 -5.83
CA GLU A 76 3.48 15.94 -7.02
C GLU A 76 2.30 14.97 -6.90
N ILE A 77 1.12 15.39 -7.37
CA ILE A 77 -0.10 14.57 -7.37
C ILE A 77 -0.68 14.54 -8.78
N TYR A 78 -0.90 13.33 -9.29
CA TYR A 78 -1.52 13.10 -10.60
C TYR A 78 -2.87 12.39 -10.44
N LYS A 79 -3.89 12.93 -11.12
CA LYS A 79 -5.25 12.38 -11.12
C LYS A 79 -5.35 11.25 -12.14
N ALA A 80 -4.73 10.12 -11.80
CA ALA A 80 -4.73 8.92 -12.63
C ALA A 80 -4.85 7.67 -11.75
N GLY A 81 -5.66 6.73 -12.16
CA GLY A 81 -5.87 5.46 -11.45
C GLY A 81 -5.64 4.25 -12.36
N GLY A 82 -5.77 3.06 -11.79
CA GLY A 82 -5.68 1.81 -12.53
C GLY A 82 -4.30 1.45 -13.10
N ALA A 83 -4.27 0.52 -14.05
CA ALA A 83 -3.04 0.04 -14.66
C ALA A 83 -2.25 1.13 -15.40
N GLN A 84 -2.95 2.07 -16.01
CA GLN A 84 -2.32 3.18 -16.75
C GLN A 84 -1.52 4.11 -15.84
N ALA A 85 -1.95 4.32 -14.59
CA ALA A 85 -1.19 5.11 -13.62
C ALA A 85 0.13 4.40 -13.26
N ILE A 86 0.10 3.08 -13.08
CA ILE A 86 1.29 2.27 -12.82
C ILE A 86 2.25 2.31 -14.01
N ALA A 87 1.73 2.19 -15.23
CA ALA A 87 2.55 2.29 -16.44
C ALA A 87 3.19 3.68 -16.58
N ALA A 88 2.41 4.75 -16.32
CA ALA A 88 2.94 6.12 -16.36
C ALA A 88 4.07 6.33 -15.35
N LEU A 89 3.93 5.84 -14.13
CA LEU A 89 5.01 5.91 -13.12
C LEU A 89 6.23 5.07 -13.51
N ALA A 90 6.02 3.88 -14.10
CA ALA A 90 7.09 2.97 -14.43
C ALA A 90 7.95 3.43 -15.61
N TYR A 91 7.30 3.92 -16.66
CA TYR A 91 7.98 4.29 -17.91
C TYR A 91 8.25 5.79 -18.01
N GLY A 92 7.48 6.59 -17.31
CA GLY A 92 7.42 8.03 -17.48
C GLY A 92 6.56 8.42 -18.68
N THR A 93 6.06 9.63 -18.64
CA THR A 93 5.36 10.30 -19.76
C THR A 93 5.85 11.73 -19.83
N GLU A 94 5.34 12.51 -20.79
CA GLU A 94 5.62 13.94 -20.86
C GLU A 94 5.24 14.69 -19.57
N SER A 95 4.15 14.25 -18.89
CA SER A 95 3.63 14.91 -17.70
C SER A 95 4.03 14.18 -16.39
N VAL A 96 4.10 12.86 -16.41
CA VAL A 96 4.38 12.04 -15.21
C VAL A 96 5.82 11.56 -15.24
N PRO A 97 6.64 11.93 -14.25
CA PRO A 97 8.03 11.52 -14.23
C PRO A 97 8.16 10.02 -13.93
N LYS A 98 9.13 9.36 -14.57
CA LYS A 98 9.52 7.99 -14.22
C LYS A 98 10.02 7.94 -12.78
N VAL A 99 9.66 6.87 -12.07
CA VAL A 99 10.08 6.62 -10.68
C VAL A 99 10.98 5.40 -10.56
N ASP A 100 11.70 5.30 -9.44
CA ASP A 100 12.59 4.17 -9.14
C ASP A 100 11.85 3.01 -8.46
N LYS A 101 10.78 3.34 -7.73
CA LYS A 101 9.96 2.37 -7.01
C LYS A 101 8.51 2.82 -6.98
N ILE A 102 7.59 1.86 -7.13
CA ILE A 102 6.15 2.08 -7.00
C ILE A 102 5.67 1.34 -5.74
N VAL A 103 4.98 2.06 -4.86
CA VAL A 103 4.41 1.54 -3.62
C VAL A 103 2.93 1.89 -3.52
N GLY A 104 2.22 1.19 -2.65
CA GLY A 104 0.82 1.43 -2.36
C GLY A 104 -0.10 0.31 -2.83
N PRO A 105 -1.23 0.14 -2.13
CA PRO A 105 -2.25 -0.86 -2.46
C PRO A 105 -3.07 -0.42 -3.67
N GLY A 106 -3.73 -1.38 -4.31
CA GLY A 106 -4.65 -1.12 -5.40
C GLY A 106 -5.51 -2.34 -5.71
N ASN A 107 -6.44 -2.18 -6.64
CA ASN A 107 -7.27 -3.28 -7.10
C ASN A 107 -6.44 -4.29 -7.94
N ILE A 108 -7.10 -5.37 -8.38
CA ILE A 108 -6.44 -6.44 -9.15
C ILE A 108 -5.72 -5.92 -10.41
N PHE A 109 -6.27 -4.90 -11.09
CA PHE A 109 -5.63 -4.32 -12.28
C PHE A 109 -4.34 -3.59 -11.93
N VAL A 110 -4.29 -2.91 -10.78
CA VAL A 110 -3.09 -2.27 -10.26
C VAL A 110 -2.05 -3.31 -9.85
N ALA A 111 -2.47 -4.37 -9.17
CA ALA A 111 -1.60 -5.48 -8.77
C ALA A 111 -0.96 -6.17 -9.98
N LEU A 112 -1.75 -6.47 -11.01
CA LEU A 112 -1.27 -7.06 -12.26
C LEU A 112 -0.34 -6.11 -13.02
N ALA A 113 -0.65 -4.83 -13.05
CA ALA A 113 0.22 -3.82 -13.67
C ALA A 113 1.55 -3.70 -12.94
N LYS A 114 1.56 -3.68 -11.61
CA LYS A 114 2.78 -3.70 -10.79
C LYS A 114 3.63 -4.93 -11.09
N ARG A 115 2.98 -6.10 -11.19
CA ARG A 115 3.65 -7.35 -11.57
C ARG A 115 4.28 -7.25 -12.97
N ALA A 116 3.56 -6.67 -13.94
CA ALA A 116 4.04 -6.54 -15.32
C ALA A 116 5.26 -5.62 -15.46
N VAL A 117 5.36 -4.59 -14.63
CA VAL A 117 6.48 -3.63 -14.67
C VAL A 117 7.61 -3.99 -13.70
N TYR A 118 7.44 -5.04 -12.89
CA TYR A 118 8.49 -5.49 -11.96
C TYR A 118 9.75 -5.92 -12.72
N GLY A 119 10.89 -5.43 -12.26
CA GLY A 119 12.18 -5.60 -12.93
C GLY A 119 12.55 -4.40 -13.81
N HIS A 120 11.56 -3.70 -14.40
CA HIS A 120 11.79 -2.41 -15.04
C HIS A 120 11.78 -1.26 -14.00
N VAL A 121 10.89 -1.36 -13.03
CA VAL A 121 10.82 -0.53 -11.83
C VAL A 121 10.68 -1.43 -10.60
N SER A 122 11.20 -1.00 -9.46
CA SER A 122 10.99 -1.72 -8.20
C SER A 122 9.55 -1.53 -7.70
N ILE A 123 9.00 -2.54 -7.02
CA ILE A 123 7.66 -2.45 -6.38
C ILE A 123 7.77 -2.81 -4.89
N ASP A 124 6.74 -2.54 -4.11
CA ASP A 124 6.61 -3.00 -2.73
C ASP A 124 6.27 -4.50 -2.67
N SER A 125 5.06 -4.85 -3.14
CA SER A 125 4.56 -6.22 -3.20
C SER A 125 3.49 -6.37 -4.28
N ILE A 126 3.21 -7.63 -4.64
CA ILE A 126 2.05 -8.00 -5.44
C ILE A 126 0.98 -8.41 -4.43
N ALA A 127 0.14 -7.44 -4.04
CA ALA A 127 -0.94 -7.67 -3.10
C ALA A 127 -2.14 -8.29 -3.80
N GLY A 128 -2.66 -9.39 -3.23
CA GLY A 128 -3.97 -9.95 -3.55
C GLY A 128 -4.97 -9.64 -2.42
N PRO A 129 -6.20 -10.20 -2.47
CA PRO A 129 -7.12 -10.18 -1.34
C PRO A 129 -6.42 -10.74 -0.10
N SER A 130 -6.56 -10.05 1.01
CA SER A 130 -5.98 -10.52 2.28
C SER A 130 -6.89 -11.53 2.92
N GLU A 131 -6.28 -12.51 3.58
CA GLU A 131 -6.97 -13.50 4.39
C GLU A 131 -6.52 -13.34 5.84
N VAL A 132 -7.42 -13.54 6.79
CA VAL A 132 -7.10 -13.56 8.21
C VAL A 132 -7.43 -14.92 8.79
N MET A 133 -6.53 -15.46 9.59
CA MET A 133 -6.78 -16.62 10.41
C MET A 133 -6.54 -16.26 11.88
N VAL A 134 -7.56 -16.46 12.71
CA VAL A 134 -7.46 -16.31 14.15
C VAL A 134 -7.35 -17.70 14.77
N LEU A 135 -6.25 -17.96 15.47
CA LEU A 135 -6.05 -19.16 16.25
C LEU A 135 -6.30 -18.82 17.73
N ALA A 136 -7.34 -19.36 18.31
CA ALA A 136 -7.77 -19.03 19.66
C ALA A 136 -8.28 -20.26 20.42
N ASP A 137 -8.11 -20.29 21.73
CA ASP A 137 -8.65 -21.29 22.64
C ASP A 137 -9.78 -20.70 23.53
N GLU A 138 -10.23 -21.44 24.52
CA GLU A 138 -11.29 -21.07 25.46
C GLU A 138 -10.97 -19.81 26.29
N THR A 139 -9.72 -19.41 26.39
CA THR A 139 -9.30 -18.23 27.15
C THR A 139 -9.51 -16.91 26.39
N ALA A 140 -9.76 -17.00 25.08
CA ALA A 140 -9.91 -15.83 24.23
C ALA A 140 -11.27 -15.13 24.44
N ASN A 141 -11.27 -13.81 24.30
CA ASN A 141 -12.49 -13.04 24.33
C ASN A 141 -13.20 -13.10 22.97
N SER A 142 -14.38 -13.72 22.92
CA SER A 142 -15.15 -13.93 21.69
C SER A 142 -15.43 -12.63 20.92
N ARG A 143 -15.68 -11.51 21.63
CA ARG A 143 -15.92 -10.20 20.97
C ARG A 143 -14.70 -9.66 20.25
N TYR A 144 -13.49 -9.92 20.79
CA TYR A 144 -12.24 -9.49 20.13
C TYR A 144 -11.95 -10.38 18.92
N VAL A 145 -12.14 -11.69 19.06
CA VAL A 145 -12.01 -12.64 17.95
C VAL A 145 -12.97 -12.28 16.82
N ALA A 146 -14.24 -12.01 17.13
CA ALA A 146 -15.22 -11.58 16.15
C ALA A 146 -14.83 -10.25 15.47
N ALA A 147 -14.32 -9.29 16.22
CA ALA A 147 -13.88 -8.01 15.68
C ALA A 147 -12.69 -8.16 14.70
N ASP A 148 -11.73 -9.02 15.03
CA ASP A 148 -10.59 -9.32 14.16
C ASP A 148 -11.03 -10.00 12.85
N LEU A 149 -11.92 -10.98 12.94
CA LEU A 149 -12.48 -11.66 11.76
C LEU A 149 -13.28 -10.69 10.88
N LEU A 150 -14.13 -9.87 11.49
CA LEU A 150 -14.95 -8.88 10.79
C LEU A 150 -14.12 -7.79 10.12
N SER A 151 -13.02 -7.39 10.71
CA SER A 151 -12.12 -6.37 10.14
C SER A 151 -11.61 -6.76 8.75
N GLN A 152 -11.44 -8.06 8.49
CA GLN A 152 -11.02 -8.55 7.19
C GLN A 152 -12.22 -8.91 6.30
N ALA A 153 -13.28 -9.49 6.87
CA ALA A 153 -14.46 -9.88 6.12
C ALA A 153 -15.20 -8.68 5.49
N GLU A 154 -15.17 -7.50 6.14
CA GLU A 154 -15.79 -6.27 5.61
C GLU A 154 -14.98 -5.63 4.47
N HIS A 155 -13.69 -5.98 4.36
CA HIS A 155 -12.76 -5.26 3.51
C HIS A 155 -12.96 -5.56 2.00
N ASP A 156 -13.26 -6.81 1.65
CA ASP A 156 -13.44 -7.24 0.26
C ASP A 156 -14.34 -8.49 0.21
N GLU A 157 -15.17 -8.60 -0.82
CA GLU A 157 -16.05 -9.77 -1.02
C GLU A 157 -15.28 -11.08 -1.25
N MET A 158 -14.02 -10.98 -1.67
CA MET A 158 -13.10 -12.11 -1.86
C MET A 158 -12.17 -12.35 -0.66
N ALA A 159 -12.32 -11.58 0.42
CA ALA A 159 -11.56 -11.79 1.64
C ALA A 159 -12.06 -13.05 2.37
N SER A 160 -11.13 -13.77 2.98
CA SER A 160 -11.43 -14.93 3.82
C SER A 160 -11.09 -14.62 5.26
N ALA A 161 -12.00 -14.95 6.17
CA ALA A 161 -11.79 -14.86 7.62
C ALA A 161 -12.05 -16.23 8.24
N ILE A 162 -11.04 -16.81 8.89
CA ILE A 162 -11.06 -18.19 9.37
C ILE A 162 -10.78 -18.19 10.87
N LEU A 163 -11.66 -18.80 11.67
CA LEU A 163 -11.40 -19.12 13.06
C LEU A 163 -10.95 -20.59 13.19
N VAL A 164 -9.82 -20.80 13.83
CA VAL A 164 -9.37 -22.12 14.26
C VAL A 164 -9.36 -22.15 15.77
N THR A 165 -10.19 -23.00 16.37
CA THR A 165 -10.33 -23.09 17.82
C THR A 165 -10.53 -24.53 18.29
N THR A 166 -10.10 -24.82 19.51
CA THR A 166 -10.41 -26.06 20.24
C THR A 166 -11.66 -25.94 21.11
N SER A 167 -12.25 -24.74 21.19
CA SER A 167 -13.44 -24.46 22.01
C SER A 167 -14.67 -24.26 21.10
N GLU A 168 -15.60 -25.21 21.17
CA GLU A 168 -16.90 -25.13 20.51
C GLU A 168 -17.68 -23.91 21.02
N GLU A 169 -17.63 -23.64 22.33
CA GLU A 169 -18.29 -22.47 22.94
C GLU A 169 -17.77 -21.13 22.38
N LEU A 170 -16.46 -21.04 22.07
CA LEU A 170 -15.90 -19.84 21.45
C LEU A 170 -16.37 -19.69 19.99
N ALA A 171 -16.53 -20.78 19.28
CA ALA A 171 -16.96 -20.77 17.88
C ALA A 171 -18.44 -20.37 17.72
N GLU A 172 -19.28 -20.68 18.71
CA GLU A 172 -20.72 -20.37 18.69
C GLU A 172 -21.08 -18.96 19.19
N LYS A 173 -20.17 -18.29 19.89
CA LYS A 173 -20.33 -16.93 20.42
C LYS A 173 -19.96 -15.86 19.43
#